data_67291dd30b4d66a77d0066395f864b31
#
_entry.id   67291dd30b4d66a77d0066395f864b31
#
_cell.length_a   1.000
_cell.length_b   1.000
_cell.length_c   1.000
_cell.angle_alpha   90.00
_cell.angle_beta   90.00
_cell.angle_gamma   90.00
#
_symmetry.space_group_name_H-M   'P 1'
#
loop_
_entity.id
_entity.type
_entity.pdbx_description
1 polymer ?
#
loop_
_entity_poly.entity_id
_entity_poly.type
_entity_poly.pdbx_seq_one_letter_code
_entity_poly.pdbx_strand_id
1 'polypeptide(L)'
;MTQKKYFKNLDATRALAFFFVFSAHAFVSSDPTVLNSSLFKSINGYGKLGFLGLEYFFVLSSFLITWIAIEEYKQNGYFKLKAFLIRRSLRVWPIYFLIVFTAYLAFYFIKYFINYEINELPNILNFIFFIVNFYTIDNGTNYLFFLVFLWSISIEEQFYIFWSFILKYCFKYLKHISLLLIVISLIFRWYYSFIEPINNVLYFHTFSALGNFGIGSLIAYISFKRTIFYEYISTFNTYKSLAVYIIFITSLIFYSDIFSNSYLVVFERVFYSLIFGYIIIEQAFNQTIKIQFGKSKYLSFLGKISYGLYCYHGIVITFLVYGLNLFSISENIYSTIFLYPLVIFITTTIISKYSYEYFESWFLRKKKKFY
;
A
#
# COMPACT_ATOMS: atom_id res chain seq x y z
N MET A 1 8.03 -27.49 16.97
CA MET A 1 7.62 -26.44 15.98
C MET A 1 8.07 -25.10 16.53
N THR A 2 9.10 -24.47 15.97
CA THR A 2 9.54 -23.15 16.39
C THR A 2 8.45 -22.13 16.02
N GLN A 3 8.00 -21.39 17.03
CA GLN A 3 6.93 -20.39 16.88
C GLN A 3 7.39 -19.32 15.88
N LYS A 4 6.66 -19.14 14.77
CA LYS A 4 6.97 -18.08 13.76
C LYS A 4 6.99 -16.73 14.43
N LYS A 5 8.03 -15.94 14.19
CA LYS A 5 8.17 -14.60 14.76
C LYS A 5 7.02 -13.69 14.25
N TYR A 6 6.23 -13.17 15.18
CA TYR A 6 5.18 -12.21 14.91
C TYR A 6 5.64 -10.81 15.30
N PHE A 7 5.53 -9.87 14.36
CA PHE A 7 5.97 -8.49 14.53
C PHE A 7 4.79 -7.58 14.87
N LYS A 8 4.40 -7.54 16.16
CA LYS A 8 3.24 -6.79 16.62
C LYS A 8 3.30 -5.28 16.27
N ASN A 9 4.50 -4.67 16.36
CA ASN A 9 4.67 -3.25 16.04
C ASN A 9 4.44 -2.95 14.55
N LEU A 10 4.70 -3.91 13.65
CA LEU A 10 4.48 -3.72 12.22
C LEU A 10 2.99 -3.73 11.84
N ASP A 11 2.10 -4.27 12.67
CA ASP A 11 0.67 -4.07 12.45
C ASP A 11 0.29 -2.60 12.69
N ALA A 12 0.79 -1.99 13.77
CA ALA A 12 0.50 -0.58 14.04
C ALA A 12 1.04 0.36 12.95
N THR A 13 2.20 0.05 12.37
CA THR A 13 2.74 0.85 11.26
C THR A 13 1.92 0.70 9.97
N ARG A 14 1.23 -0.45 9.74
CA ARG A 14 0.25 -0.58 8.66
C ARG A 14 -0.94 0.37 8.82
N ALA A 15 -1.39 0.57 10.06
CA ALA A 15 -2.44 1.55 10.32
C ALA A 15 -1.99 2.97 9.95
N LEU A 16 -0.76 3.34 10.31
CA LEU A 16 -0.19 4.64 9.94
C LEU A 16 -0.07 4.79 8.41
N ALA A 17 0.38 3.75 7.73
CA ALA A 17 0.44 3.75 6.26
C ALA A 17 -0.95 3.90 5.62
N PHE A 18 -1.97 3.25 6.18
CA PHE A 18 -3.34 3.45 5.73
C PHE A 18 -3.82 4.89 5.94
N PHE A 19 -3.45 5.55 7.02
CA PHE A 19 -3.81 6.96 7.22
C PHE A 19 -3.22 7.88 6.13
N PHE A 20 -2.01 7.62 5.64
CA PHE A 20 -1.47 8.33 4.47
C PHE A 20 -2.35 8.11 3.22
N VAL A 21 -2.70 6.86 2.91
CA VAL A 21 -3.60 6.57 1.78
C VAL A 21 -4.95 7.24 1.97
N PHE A 22 -5.52 7.14 3.17
CA PHE A 22 -6.81 7.72 3.51
C PHE A 22 -6.83 9.23 3.34
N SER A 23 -5.76 9.93 3.78
CA SER A 23 -5.66 11.39 3.66
C SER A 23 -5.63 11.88 2.21
N ALA A 24 -5.21 11.05 1.26
CA ALA A 24 -5.23 11.39 -0.17
C ALA A 24 -6.65 11.40 -0.76
N HIS A 25 -7.60 10.72 -0.13
CA HIS A 25 -8.89 10.43 -0.74
C HIS A 25 -10.08 10.87 0.10
N ALA A 26 -9.90 11.16 1.39
CA ALA A 26 -10.99 11.42 2.31
C ALA A 26 -11.60 12.83 2.19
N PHE A 27 -10.85 13.78 1.61
CA PHE A 27 -11.30 15.16 1.45
C PHE A 27 -11.97 15.32 0.07
N VAL A 28 -13.28 15.12 0.01
CA VAL A 28 -14.05 15.16 -1.23
C VAL A 28 -15.10 16.27 -1.17
N SER A 29 -15.23 17.01 -2.27
CA SER A 29 -16.28 18.02 -2.47
C SER A 29 -16.59 18.16 -3.95
N SER A 30 -17.85 18.47 -4.26
CA SER A 30 -18.28 18.89 -5.58
C SER A 30 -18.60 20.39 -5.63
N ASP A 31 -18.61 21.08 -4.48
CA ASP A 31 -18.93 22.52 -4.40
C ASP A 31 -17.73 23.37 -4.83
N PRO A 32 -17.89 24.22 -5.89
CA PRO A 32 -16.83 25.11 -6.36
C PRO A 32 -16.31 26.08 -5.30
N THR A 33 -17.13 26.48 -4.32
CA THR A 33 -16.73 27.42 -3.27
C THR A 33 -15.75 26.73 -2.29
N VAL A 34 -16.02 25.49 -1.95
CA VAL A 34 -15.12 24.64 -1.14
C VAL A 34 -13.84 24.35 -1.90
N LEU A 35 -13.93 23.88 -3.15
CA LEU A 35 -12.78 23.54 -3.99
C LEU A 35 -11.82 24.72 -4.20
N ASN A 36 -12.35 25.95 -4.26
CA ASN A 36 -11.56 27.16 -4.46
C ASN A 36 -11.01 27.76 -3.16
N SER A 37 -11.43 27.30 -1.99
CA SER A 37 -10.92 27.82 -0.72
C SER A 37 -9.43 27.51 -0.53
N SER A 38 -8.69 28.44 0.06
CA SER A 38 -7.25 28.28 0.33
C SER A 38 -6.97 27.12 1.27
N LEU A 39 -7.84 26.94 2.27
CA LEU A 39 -7.71 25.87 3.26
C LEU A 39 -7.88 24.49 2.63
N PHE A 40 -8.90 24.30 1.78
CA PHE A 40 -9.10 23.04 1.07
C PHE A 40 -7.93 22.72 0.13
N LYS A 41 -7.46 23.72 -0.65
CA LYS A 41 -6.30 23.55 -1.55
C LYS A 41 -5.05 23.15 -0.78
N SER A 42 -4.80 23.73 0.39
CA SER A 42 -3.66 23.38 1.24
C SER A 42 -3.77 21.94 1.74
N ILE A 43 -4.90 21.54 2.31
CA ILE A 43 -5.13 20.19 2.84
C ILE A 43 -5.03 19.15 1.71
N ASN A 44 -5.67 19.41 0.58
CA ASN A 44 -5.63 18.51 -0.58
C ASN A 44 -4.22 18.43 -1.21
N GLY A 45 -3.45 19.52 -1.13
CA GLY A 45 -2.03 19.52 -1.51
C GLY A 45 -1.20 18.51 -0.71
N TYR A 46 -1.37 18.45 0.61
CA TYR A 46 -0.75 17.43 1.46
C TYR A 46 -1.35 16.03 1.24
N GLY A 47 -2.61 15.93 0.85
CA GLY A 47 -3.25 14.66 0.47
C GLY A 47 -2.50 13.94 -0.65
N LYS A 48 -1.85 14.66 -1.56
CA LYS A 48 -1.01 14.07 -2.62
C LYS A 48 0.12 13.18 -2.09
N LEU A 49 0.53 13.34 -0.83
CA LEU A 49 1.51 12.49 -0.16
C LEU A 49 0.97 11.11 0.24
N GLY A 50 -0.31 10.84 -0.01
CA GLY A 50 -0.94 9.56 0.29
C GLY A 50 -0.30 8.36 -0.40
N PHE A 51 0.40 8.56 -1.52
CA PHE A 51 1.17 7.51 -2.19
C PHE A 51 2.23 6.88 -1.26
N LEU A 52 2.75 7.62 -0.28
CA LEU A 52 3.73 7.11 0.69
C LEU A 52 3.20 5.94 1.51
N GLY A 53 1.90 5.89 1.75
CA GLY A 53 1.27 4.72 2.37
C GLY A 53 1.43 3.47 1.52
N LEU A 54 1.27 3.57 0.20
CA LEU A 54 1.48 2.46 -0.75
C LEU A 54 2.95 2.06 -0.80
N GLU A 55 3.87 3.04 -0.87
CA GLU A 55 5.31 2.79 -0.84
C GLU A 55 5.70 1.99 0.41
N TYR A 56 5.16 2.38 1.58
CA TYR A 56 5.37 1.63 2.81
C TYR A 56 4.84 0.20 2.71
N PHE A 57 3.63 -0.01 2.17
CA PHE A 57 3.06 -1.35 2.01
C PHE A 57 3.91 -2.23 1.08
N PHE A 58 4.46 -1.69 0.00
CA PHE A 58 5.34 -2.44 -0.91
C PHE A 58 6.64 -2.89 -0.21
N VAL A 59 7.30 -1.97 0.53
CA VAL A 59 8.51 -2.30 1.32
C VAL A 59 8.19 -3.34 2.39
N LEU A 60 7.13 -3.14 3.17
CA LEU A 60 6.74 -4.05 4.24
C LEU A 60 6.34 -5.43 3.71
N SER A 61 5.63 -5.45 2.58
CA SER A 61 5.16 -6.68 1.95
C SER A 61 6.34 -7.54 1.52
N SER A 62 7.30 -6.96 0.79
CA SER A 62 8.51 -7.68 0.35
C SER A 62 9.40 -8.09 1.53
N PHE A 63 9.52 -7.25 2.56
CA PHE A 63 10.21 -7.61 3.81
C PHE A 63 9.60 -8.87 4.44
N LEU A 64 8.28 -8.87 4.66
CA LEU A 64 7.62 -9.97 5.37
C LEU A 64 7.65 -11.28 4.59
N ILE A 65 7.42 -11.24 3.27
CA ILE A 65 7.45 -12.48 2.47
C ILE A 65 8.86 -13.06 2.38
N THR A 66 9.87 -12.19 2.23
CA THR A 66 11.27 -12.62 2.19
C THR A 66 11.72 -13.16 3.55
N TRP A 67 11.36 -12.49 4.64
CA TRP A 67 11.65 -12.99 6.01
C TRP A 67 11.07 -14.38 6.25
N ILE A 68 9.76 -14.55 5.97
CA ILE A 68 9.08 -15.85 6.14
C ILE A 68 9.71 -16.93 5.27
N ALA A 69 10.10 -16.59 4.03
CA ALA A 69 10.74 -17.52 3.12
C ALA A 69 12.14 -17.96 3.61
N ILE A 70 12.93 -17.03 4.16
CA ILE A 70 14.25 -17.34 4.73
C ILE A 70 14.08 -18.24 5.97
N GLU A 71 13.10 -17.95 6.84
CA GLU A 71 12.77 -18.84 7.97
C GLU A 71 12.37 -20.24 7.51
N GLU A 72 11.50 -20.34 6.50
CA GLU A 72 11.03 -21.61 5.93
C GLU A 72 12.20 -22.39 5.31
N TYR A 73 13.08 -21.72 4.57
CA TYR A 73 14.26 -22.32 3.96
C TYR A 73 15.25 -22.84 5.03
N LYS A 74 15.45 -22.06 6.11
CA LYS A 74 16.31 -22.49 7.24
C LYS A 74 15.78 -23.73 7.95
N GLN A 75 14.45 -23.85 8.05
CA GLN A 75 13.80 -24.97 8.74
C GLN A 75 13.74 -26.25 7.89
N ASN A 76 13.42 -26.10 6.60
CA ASN A 76 13.08 -27.24 5.72
C ASN A 76 14.17 -27.54 4.66
N GLY A 77 15.16 -26.66 4.47
CA GLY A 77 16.15 -26.77 3.39
C GLY A 77 15.62 -26.31 2.02
N TYR A 78 14.33 -25.99 1.89
CA TYR A 78 13.69 -25.54 0.66
C TYR A 78 12.47 -24.64 0.92
N PHE A 79 12.04 -23.90 -0.12
CA PHE A 79 10.87 -23.04 -0.07
C PHE A 79 9.65 -23.69 -0.75
N LYS A 80 8.52 -23.74 -0.05
CA LYS A 80 7.27 -24.36 -0.53
C LYS A 80 6.45 -23.36 -1.36
N LEU A 81 6.84 -23.16 -2.64
CA LEU A 81 6.24 -22.17 -3.55
C LEU A 81 4.71 -22.29 -3.62
N LYS A 82 4.15 -23.49 -3.89
CA LYS A 82 2.70 -23.70 -3.98
C LYS A 82 1.97 -23.30 -2.70
N ALA A 83 2.49 -23.71 -1.55
CA ALA A 83 1.91 -23.34 -0.25
C ALA A 83 1.98 -21.83 0.00
N PHE A 84 3.07 -21.20 -0.39
CA PHE A 84 3.21 -19.73 -0.30
C PHE A 84 2.14 -19.02 -1.15
N LEU A 85 2.01 -19.35 -2.43
CA LEU A 85 1.02 -18.72 -3.32
C LEU A 85 -0.40 -18.91 -2.78
N ILE A 86 -0.79 -20.13 -2.35
CA ILE A 86 -2.11 -20.38 -1.76
C ILE A 86 -2.32 -19.53 -0.49
N ARG A 87 -1.30 -19.40 0.37
CA ARG A 87 -1.41 -18.55 1.57
C ARG A 87 -1.63 -17.07 1.22
N ARG A 88 -1.06 -16.56 0.13
CA ARG A 88 -1.25 -15.18 -0.34
C ARG A 88 -2.61 -15.02 -0.99
N SER A 89 -2.98 -15.89 -1.90
CA SER A 89 -4.32 -15.86 -2.53
C SER A 89 -5.44 -15.89 -1.49
N LEU A 90 -5.36 -16.76 -0.49
CA LEU A 90 -6.36 -16.81 0.60
C LEU A 90 -6.41 -15.56 1.48
N ARG A 91 -5.41 -14.71 1.42
CA ARG A 91 -5.38 -13.44 2.15
C ARG A 91 -5.90 -12.26 1.32
N VAL A 92 -5.56 -12.20 0.02
CA VAL A 92 -5.80 -11.03 -0.83
C VAL A 92 -7.04 -11.22 -1.70
N TRP A 93 -7.14 -12.35 -2.41
CA TRP A 93 -8.16 -12.59 -3.44
C TRP A 93 -9.61 -12.52 -2.96
N PRO A 94 -9.98 -12.96 -1.73
CA PRO A 94 -11.38 -12.95 -1.34
C PRO A 94 -12.03 -11.57 -1.40
N ILE A 95 -11.43 -10.56 -0.77
CA ILE A 95 -11.98 -9.19 -0.82
C ILE A 95 -11.77 -8.59 -2.23
N TYR A 96 -10.60 -8.79 -2.82
CA TYR A 96 -10.31 -8.26 -4.15
C TYR A 96 -11.38 -8.66 -5.17
N PHE A 97 -11.65 -9.95 -5.32
CA PHE A 97 -12.65 -10.45 -6.27
C PHE A 97 -14.08 -10.15 -5.83
N LEU A 98 -14.36 -10.10 -4.53
CA LEU A 98 -15.66 -9.63 -4.05
C LEU A 98 -15.97 -8.23 -4.58
N ILE A 99 -15.00 -7.30 -4.46
CA ILE A 99 -15.16 -5.92 -4.94
C ILE A 99 -15.27 -5.88 -6.47
N VAL A 100 -14.40 -6.59 -7.19
CA VAL A 100 -14.44 -6.63 -8.65
C VAL A 100 -15.79 -7.14 -9.15
N PHE A 101 -16.20 -8.33 -8.72
CA PHE A 101 -17.45 -8.94 -9.22
C PHE A 101 -18.70 -8.16 -8.83
N THR A 102 -18.77 -7.62 -7.61
CA THR A 102 -19.90 -6.79 -7.20
C THR A 102 -19.94 -5.46 -7.96
N ALA A 103 -18.79 -4.87 -8.29
CA ALA A 103 -18.72 -3.67 -9.11
C ALA A 103 -19.25 -3.89 -10.53
N TYR A 104 -18.83 -4.98 -11.19
CA TYR A 104 -19.31 -5.32 -12.53
C TYR A 104 -20.78 -5.68 -12.53
N LEU A 105 -21.26 -6.44 -11.54
CA LEU A 105 -22.67 -6.75 -11.39
C LEU A 105 -23.50 -5.47 -11.23
N ALA A 106 -23.08 -4.57 -10.36
CA ALA A 106 -23.75 -3.30 -10.15
C ALA A 106 -23.71 -2.41 -11.39
N PHE A 107 -22.57 -2.34 -12.10
CA PHE A 107 -22.42 -1.59 -13.35
C PHE A 107 -23.44 -2.05 -14.40
N TYR A 108 -23.49 -3.36 -14.69
CA TYR A 108 -24.42 -3.89 -15.69
C TYR A 108 -25.88 -3.73 -15.25
N PHE A 109 -26.16 -3.90 -13.95
CA PHE A 109 -27.52 -3.66 -13.44
C PHE A 109 -27.96 -2.22 -13.65
N ILE A 110 -27.11 -1.22 -13.30
CA ILE A 110 -27.43 0.19 -13.47
C ILE A 110 -27.56 0.54 -14.95
N LYS A 111 -26.63 0.08 -15.80
CA LYS A 111 -26.60 0.37 -17.22
C LYS A 111 -27.84 -0.16 -17.96
N TYR A 112 -28.27 -1.42 -17.68
CA TYR A 112 -29.33 -2.07 -18.47
C TYR A 112 -30.73 -1.95 -17.84
N PHE A 113 -30.83 -1.80 -16.51
CA PHE A 113 -32.15 -1.73 -15.87
C PHE A 113 -32.54 -0.32 -15.44
N ILE A 114 -31.57 0.54 -15.14
CA ILE A 114 -31.82 1.92 -14.73
C ILE A 114 -31.60 2.90 -15.89
N ASN A 115 -30.94 2.46 -16.99
CA ASN A 115 -30.61 3.28 -18.17
C ASN A 115 -29.82 4.55 -17.81
N TYR A 116 -28.92 4.45 -16.81
CA TYR A 116 -28.06 5.55 -16.39
C TYR A 116 -26.68 5.42 -17.04
N GLU A 117 -26.22 6.51 -17.65
CA GLU A 117 -24.91 6.55 -18.27
C GLU A 117 -23.80 6.55 -17.21
N ILE A 118 -22.96 5.53 -17.22
CA ILE A 118 -21.77 5.39 -16.39
C ILE A 118 -20.57 5.18 -17.30
N ASN A 119 -19.42 5.76 -16.95
CA ASN A 119 -18.17 5.51 -17.66
C ASN A 119 -17.88 4.02 -17.78
N GLU A 120 -17.49 3.58 -18.97
CA GLU A 120 -17.15 2.18 -19.22
C GLU A 120 -16.07 1.67 -18.28
N LEU A 121 -16.25 0.44 -17.81
CA LEU A 121 -15.26 -0.22 -16.98
C LEU A 121 -14.12 -0.81 -17.83
N PRO A 122 -12.90 -0.91 -17.28
CA PRO A 122 -11.84 -1.72 -17.87
C PRO A 122 -12.34 -3.14 -18.17
N ASN A 123 -11.75 -3.83 -19.14
CA ASN A 123 -12.09 -5.24 -19.31
C ASN A 123 -11.83 -6.02 -18.01
N ILE A 124 -12.78 -6.85 -17.57
CA ILE A 124 -12.67 -7.64 -16.33
C ILE A 124 -11.40 -8.51 -16.29
N LEU A 125 -10.87 -8.91 -17.43
CA LEU A 125 -9.62 -9.66 -17.54
C LEU A 125 -8.42 -8.88 -16.99
N ASN A 126 -8.44 -7.54 -17.04
CA ASN A 126 -7.39 -6.71 -16.44
C ASN A 126 -7.32 -6.91 -14.91
N PHE A 127 -8.46 -7.15 -14.26
CA PHE A 127 -8.52 -7.45 -12.84
C PHE A 127 -8.22 -8.92 -12.55
N ILE A 128 -8.73 -9.85 -13.37
CA ILE A 128 -8.50 -11.30 -13.18
C ILE A 128 -7.01 -11.64 -13.29
N PHE A 129 -6.29 -11.01 -14.23
CA PHE A 129 -4.86 -11.22 -14.42
C PHE A 129 -3.97 -10.24 -13.67
N PHE A 130 -4.53 -9.39 -12.82
CA PHE A 130 -3.79 -8.39 -12.05
C PHE A 130 -2.92 -7.48 -12.93
N ILE A 131 -3.46 -6.97 -14.03
CA ILE A 131 -2.79 -6.08 -14.97
C ILE A 131 -3.50 -4.73 -15.14
N VAL A 132 -4.45 -4.41 -14.26
CA VAL A 132 -5.23 -3.15 -14.34
C VAL A 132 -4.35 -1.91 -14.18
N ASN A 133 -3.18 -2.02 -13.55
CA ASN A 133 -2.21 -0.94 -13.47
C ASN A 133 -1.72 -0.49 -14.86
N PHE A 134 -1.54 -1.39 -15.81
CA PHE A 134 -1.18 -1.04 -17.19
C PHE A 134 -2.36 -0.38 -17.91
N TYR A 135 -3.58 -0.88 -17.74
CA TYR A 135 -4.78 -0.21 -18.25
C TYR A 135 -4.87 1.24 -17.74
N THR A 136 -4.58 1.46 -16.45
CA THR A 136 -4.62 2.78 -15.84
C THR A 136 -3.55 3.73 -16.39
N ILE A 137 -2.39 3.21 -16.80
CA ILE A 137 -1.33 3.98 -17.47
C ILE A 137 -1.86 4.54 -18.79
N ASP A 138 -2.50 3.68 -19.61
CA ASP A 138 -2.89 4.01 -20.98
C ASP A 138 -4.19 4.82 -21.03
N ASN A 139 -5.14 4.54 -20.13
CA ASN A 139 -6.51 5.08 -20.18
C ASN A 139 -6.86 6.05 -19.03
N GLY A 140 -5.95 6.23 -18.07
CA GLY A 140 -6.20 7.04 -16.88
C GLY A 140 -7.13 6.37 -15.85
N THR A 141 -7.68 7.18 -14.94
CA THR A 141 -8.48 6.74 -13.79
C THR A 141 -9.98 7.01 -13.94
N ASN A 142 -10.48 7.27 -15.17
CA ASN A 142 -11.86 7.66 -15.46
C ASN A 142 -12.85 6.48 -15.48
N TYR A 143 -12.78 5.64 -14.45
CA TYR A 143 -13.74 4.56 -14.21
C TYR A 143 -14.14 4.52 -12.74
N LEU A 144 -14.90 3.54 -12.28
CA LEU A 144 -15.40 3.51 -10.91
C LEU A 144 -14.27 3.72 -9.88
N PHE A 145 -14.37 4.80 -9.13
CA PHE A 145 -13.34 5.30 -8.22
C PHE A 145 -12.75 4.22 -7.31
N PHE A 146 -13.60 3.37 -6.71
CA PHE A 146 -13.14 2.32 -5.82
C PHE A 146 -12.44 1.14 -6.52
N LEU A 147 -12.60 0.98 -7.85
CA LEU A 147 -11.81 0.01 -8.62
C LEU A 147 -10.42 0.54 -8.98
N VAL A 148 -10.25 1.86 -9.03
CA VAL A 148 -8.96 2.49 -9.33
C VAL A 148 -7.90 2.00 -8.34
N PHE A 149 -8.21 1.94 -7.05
CA PHE A 149 -7.23 1.54 -6.02
C PHE A 149 -6.65 0.13 -6.20
N LEU A 150 -7.33 -0.73 -6.95
CA LEU A 150 -6.90 -2.11 -7.16
C LEU A 150 -5.63 -2.23 -8.03
N TRP A 151 -5.18 -1.13 -8.66
CA TRP A 151 -3.94 -1.11 -9.41
C TRP A 151 -2.72 -1.47 -8.55
N SER A 152 -2.67 -1.01 -7.31
CA SER A 152 -1.55 -1.28 -6.40
C SER A 152 -1.51 -2.74 -5.95
N ILE A 153 -2.68 -3.35 -5.75
CA ILE A 153 -2.80 -4.79 -5.46
C ILE A 153 -2.32 -5.61 -6.66
N SER A 154 -2.58 -5.15 -7.90
CA SER A 154 -2.07 -5.79 -9.10
C SER A 154 -0.54 -5.81 -9.12
N ILE A 155 0.12 -4.70 -8.77
CA ILE A 155 1.58 -4.64 -8.66
C ILE A 155 2.09 -5.61 -7.57
N GLU A 156 1.43 -5.67 -6.42
CA GLU A 156 1.81 -6.62 -5.36
C GLU A 156 1.68 -8.08 -5.80
N GLU A 157 0.58 -8.46 -6.47
CA GLU A 157 0.37 -9.84 -6.93
C GLU A 157 1.38 -10.23 -8.02
N GLN A 158 1.69 -9.32 -8.96
CA GLN A 158 2.76 -9.51 -9.94
C GLN A 158 4.11 -9.77 -9.24
N PHE A 159 4.43 -8.97 -8.21
CA PHE A 159 5.64 -9.18 -7.43
C PHE A 159 5.61 -10.50 -6.65
N TYR A 160 4.49 -10.89 -6.03
CA TYR A 160 4.39 -12.15 -5.28
C TYR A 160 4.65 -13.38 -6.17
N ILE A 161 4.11 -13.37 -7.39
CA ILE A 161 4.36 -14.43 -8.36
C ILE A 161 5.84 -14.44 -8.71
N PHE A 162 6.38 -13.34 -9.22
CA PHE A 162 7.79 -13.23 -9.61
C PHE A 162 8.74 -13.62 -8.47
N TRP A 163 8.56 -13.02 -7.30
CA TRP A 163 9.44 -13.22 -6.14
C TRP A 163 9.39 -14.66 -5.61
N SER A 164 8.26 -15.31 -5.71
CA SER A 164 8.13 -16.71 -5.28
C SER A 164 8.99 -17.67 -6.11
N PHE A 165 9.17 -17.40 -7.41
CA PHE A 165 10.10 -18.15 -8.26
C PHE A 165 11.56 -17.86 -7.88
N ILE A 166 11.91 -16.60 -7.60
CA ILE A 166 13.24 -16.23 -7.10
C ILE A 166 13.55 -16.96 -5.77
N LEU A 167 12.60 -16.97 -4.84
CA LEU A 167 12.74 -17.67 -3.57
C LEU A 167 12.91 -19.17 -3.73
N LYS A 168 12.33 -19.77 -4.75
CA LYS A 168 12.45 -21.22 -4.98
C LYS A 168 13.73 -21.60 -5.71
N TYR A 169 14.10 -20.88 -6.77
CA TYR A 169 15.15 -21.30 -7.68
C TYR A 169 16.45 -20.50 -7.55
N CYS A 170 16.39 -19.28 -7.06
CA CYS A 170 17.50 -18.34 -7.00
C CYS A 170 17.83 -17.89 -5.57
N PHE A 171 17.44 -18.65 -4.55
CA PHE A 171 17.58 -18.29 -3.13
C PHE A 171 18.99 -17.86 -2.73
N LYS A 172 20.01 -18.52 -3.27
CA LYS A 172 21.44 -18.19 -3.03
C LYS A 172 21.78 -16.75 -3.45
N TYR A 173 21.08 -16.20 -4.42
CA TYR A 173 21.34 -14.89 -5.01
C TYR A 173 20.41 -13.78 -4.50
N LEU A 174 19.62 -14.02 -3.44
CA LEU A 174 18.62 -13.07 -2.93
C LEU A 174 19.16 -11.64 -2.76
N LYS A 175 20.33 -11.48 -2.13
CA LYS A 175 20.98 -10.18 -1.96
C LYS A 175 21.20 -9.46 -3.30
N HIS A 176 21.79 -10.17 -4.25
CA HIS A 176 22.13 -9.58 -5.56
C HIS A 176 20.89 -9.26 -6.38
N ILE A 177 19.87 -10.12 -6.34
CA ILE A 177 18.61 -9.87 -7.03
C ILE A 177 17.87 -8.70 -6.39
N SER A 178 17.85 -8.58 -5.05
CA SER A 178 17.26 -7.42 -4.38
C SER A 178 17.94 -6.09 -4.80
N LEU A 179 19.28 -6.08 -4.90
CA LEU A 179 20.01 -4.92 -5.40
C LEU A 179 19.72 -4.65 -6.88
N LEU A 180 19.63 -5.71 -7.70
CA LEU A 180 19.28 -5.59 -9.11
C LEU A 180 17.90 -4.97 -9.32
N LEU A 181 16.89 -5.32 -8.50
CA LEU A 181 15.57 -4.71 -8.56
C LEU A 181 15.61 -3.21 -8.29
N ILE A 182 16.44 -2.77 -7.32
CA ILE A 182 16.63 -1.34 -7.05
C ILE A 182 17.24 -0.63 -8.26
N VAL A 183 18.27 -1.21 -8.86
CA VAL A 183 18.95 -0.63 -10.04
C VAL A 183 17.99 -0.58 -11.25
N ILE A 184 17.23 -1.65 -11.51
CA ILE A 184 16.25 -1.67 -12.60
C ILE A 184 15.19 -0.57 -12.39
N SER A 185 14.69 -0.40 -11.16
CA SER A 185 13.73 0.66 -10.84
C SER A 185 14.32 2.06 -11.09
N LEU A 186 15.55 2.30 -10.66
CA LEU A 186 16.23 3.59 -10.88
C LEU A 186 16.43 3.87 -12.37
N ILE A 187 16.90 2.90 -13.15
CA ILE A 187 17.07 3.04 -14.60
C ILE A 187 15.74 3.31 -15.28
N PHE A 188 14.71 2.56 -14.91
CA PHE A 188 13.34 2.74 -15.44
C PHE A 188 12.82 4.14 -15.15
N ARG A 189 12.89 4.58 -13.89
CA ARG A 189 12.43 5.91 -13.48
C ARG A 189 13.26 7.02 -14.12
N TRP A 190 14.57 6.83 -14.25
CA TRP A 190 15.44 7.77 -14.94
C TRP A 190 15.03 7.94 -16.40
N TYR A 191 14.81 6.84 -17.13
CA TYR A 191 14.38 6.88 -18.53
C TYR A 191 13.07 7.65 -18.71
N TYR A 192 12.04 7.32 -17.92
CA TYR A 192 10.72 7.94 -18.06
C TYR A 192 10.62 9.35 -17.48
N SER A 193 11.48 9.75 -16.54
CA SER A 193 11.47 11.12 -16.00
C SER A 193 11.85 12.18 -17.01
N PHE A 194 12.56 11.81 -18.08
CA PHE A 194 12.95 12.72 -19.17
C PHE A 194 11.97 12.71 -20.34
N ILE A 195 11.22 11.62 -20.51
CA ILE A 195 10.26 11.52 -21.62
C ILE A 195 8.96 12.26 -21.26
N GLU A 196 8.46 12.04 -20.08
CA GLU A 196 7.22 12.66 -19.59
C GLU A 196 7.30 12.82 -18.05
N PRO A 197 7.73 13.99 -17.54
CA PRO A 197 8.02 14.18 -16.11
C PRO A 197 6.80 14.07 -15.16
N ILE A 198 5.57 14.10 -15.69
CA ILE A 198 4.33 13.99 -14.89
C ILE A 198 3.50 12.85 -15.44
N ASN A 199 4.05 11.61 -15.42
CA ASN A 199 3.33 10.62 -16.12
C ASN A 199 2.87 9.45 -15.24
N ASN A 200 1.71 8.94 -15.63
CA ASN A 200 1.10 7.78 -15.04
C ASN A 200 2.06 6.58 -14.98
N VAL A 201 3.04 6.50 -15.89
CA VAL A 201 4.04 5.43 -15.94
C VAL A 201 4.89 5.40 -14.68
N LEU A 202 5.43 6.56 -14.24
CA LEU A 202 6.23 6.63 -13.02
C LEU A 202 5.44 6.25 -11.77
N TYR A 203 4.13 6.46 -11.79
CA TYR A 203 3.26 6.16 -10.65
C TYR A 203 2.71 4.73 -10.67
N PHE A 204 2.16 4.27 -11.79
CA PHE A 204 1.39 3.01 -11.88
C PHE A 204 2.19 1.82 -12.41
N HIS A 205 3.40 2.01 -12.99
CA HIS A 205 4.12 0.91 -13.61
C HIS A 205 4.87 0.06 -12.58
N THR A 206 4.77 -1.26 -12.73
CA THR A 206 5.39 -2.24 -11.83
C THR A 206 6.90 -2.05 -11.71
N PHE A 207 7.61 -1.72 -12.80
CA PHE A 207 9.06 -1.50 -12.76
C PHE A 207 9.45 -0.28 -11.94
N SER A 208 8.61 0.74 -11.90
CA SER A 208 8.81 1.89 -11.01
C SER A 208 8.78 1.50 -9.53
N ALA A 209 7.97 0.50 -9.15
CA ALA A 209 7.82 0.02 -7.78
C ALA A 209 8.86 -1.06 -7.38
N LEU A 210 9.66 -1.59 -8.33
CA LEU A 210 10.65 -2.64 -8.01
C LEU A 210 11.68 -2.22 -6.95
N GLY A 211 12.02 -0.93 -6.88
CA GLY A 211 12.91 -0.38 -5.86
C GLY A 211 12.41 -0.61 -4.44
N ASN A 212 11.12 -0.41 -4.20
CA ASN A 212 10.47 -0.65 -2.91
C ASN A 212 10.57 -2.11 -2.50
N PHE A 213 10.23 -3.01 -3.41
CA PHE A 213 10.32 -4.45 -3.20
C PHE A 213 11.77 -4.91 -3.01
N GLY A 214 12.71 -4.35 -3.79
CA GLY A 214 14.14 -4.61 -3.66
C GLY A 214 14.67 -4.22 -2.28
N ILE A 215 14.32 -3.03 -1.79
CA ILE A 215 14.74 -2.55 -0.46
C ILE A 215 14.12 -3.39 0.64
N GLY A 216 12.81 -3.70 0.59
CA GLY A 216 12.17 -4.51 1.62
C GLY A 216 12.75 -5.92 1.71
N SER A 217 13.02 -6.58 0.57
CA SER A 217 13.66 -7.90 0.54
C SER A 217 15.12 -7.88 0.99
N LEU A 218 15.88 -6.82 0.63
CA LEU A 218 17.25 -6.63 1.09
C LEU A 218 17.30 -6.46 2.61
N ILE A 219 16.39 -5.66 3.18
CA ILE A 219 16.28 -5.45 4.62
C ILE A 219 15.95 -6.76 5.35
N ALA A 220 15.05 -7.58 4.80
CA ALA A 220 14.79 -8.91 5.36
C ALA A 220 16.05 -9.77 5.38
N TYR A 221 16.82 -9.78 4.29
CA TYR A 221 18.07 -10.54 4.18
C TYR A 221 19.11 -10.07 5.18
N ILE A 222 19.41 -8.76 5.25
CA ILE A 222 20.46 -8.23 6.15
C ILE A 222 20.08 -8.39 7.61
N SER A 223 18.80 -8.23 7.97
CA SER A 223 18.29 -8.40 9.33
C SER A 223 18.33 -9.86 9.76
N PHE A 224 18.02 -10.79 8.85
CA PHE A 224 18.08 -12.22 9.15
C PHE A 224 19.51 -12.71 9.35
N LYS A 225 20.44 -12.22 8.53
CA LYS A 225 21.87 -12.53 8.61
C LYS A 225 22.61 -11.79 9.74
N ARG A 226 21.96 -10.84 10.40
CA ARG A 226 22.55 -9.95 11.40
C ARG A 226 23.86 -9.35 10.93
N THR A 227 23.83 -8.71 9.77
CA THR A 227 25.01 -8.04 9.22
C THR A 227 25.44 -6.86 10.10
N ILE A 228 26.70 -6.43 10.01
CA ILE A 228 27.25 -5.26 10.74
C ILE A 228 26.35 -4.03 10.53
N PHE A 229 25.88 -3.82 9.31
CA PHE A 229 24.97 -2.72 8.98
C PHE A 229 23.62 -2.82 9.72
N TYR A 230 23.04 -4.01 9.78
CA TYR A 230 21.82 -4.26 10.56
C TYR A 230 22.06 -4.01 12.06
N GLU A 231 23.14 -4.54 12.62
CA GLU A 231 23.45 -4.34 14.04
C GLU A 231 23.62 -2.89 14.40
N TYR A 232 24.32 -2.11 13.54
CA TYR A 232 24.47 -0.68 13.72
C TYR A 232 23.12 0.06 13.73
N ILE A 233 22.25 -0.22 12.76
CA ILE A 233 20.93 0.46 12.65
C ILE A 233 19.97 0.02 13.76
N SER A 234 19.92 -1.27 14.07
CA SER A 234 18.99 -1.83 15.08
C SER A 234 19.29 -1.36 16.52
N THR A 235 20.47 -0.79 16.74
CA THR A 235 20.90 -0.25 18.03
C THR A 235 20.83 1.29 18.12
N PHE A 236 20.22 1.94 17.13
CA PHE A 236 20.04 3.40 17.19
C PHE A 236 19.32 3.79 18.48
N ASN A 237 19.88 4.79 19.17
CA ASN A 237 19.26 5.39 20.34
C ASN A 237 18.12 6.35 19.93
N THR A 238 17.36 6.83 20.90
CA THR A 238 16.20 7.70 20.67
C THR A 238 16.55 8.95 19.84
N TYR A 239 17.74 9.53 20.02
CA TYR A 239 18.13 10.74 19.26
C TYR A 239 18.38 10.44 17.78
N LYS A 240 19.08 9.34 17.46
CA LYS A 240 19.31 8.92 16.08
C LYS A 240 17.99 8.55 15.39
N SER A 241 17.12 7.86 16.12
CA SER A 241 15.76 7.54 15.61
C SER A 241 14.96 8.82 15.33
N LEU A 242 14.98 9.77 16.26
CA LEU A 242 14.30 11.06 16.09
C LEU A 242 14.85 11.82 14.87
N ALA A 243 16.16 11.80 14.63
CA ALA A 243 16.75 12.42 13.45
C ALA A 243 16.18 11.83 12.14
N VAL A 244 15.98 10.51 12.05
CA VAL A 244 15.35 9.89 10.86
C VAL A 244 13.91 10.35 10.70
N TYR A 245 13.12 10.42 11.78
CA TYR A 245 11.75 10.92 11.71
C TYR A 245 11.70 12.41 11.34
N ILE A 246 12.64 13.23 11.84
CA ILE A 246 12.76 14.65 11.44
C ILE A 246 13.08 14.74 9.94
N ILE A 247 14.03 13.98 9.42
CA ILE A 247 14.34 13.94 7.98
C ILE A 247 13.10 13.55 7.19
N PHE A 248 12.34 12.55 7.65
CA PHE A 248 11.10 12.15 7.01
C PHE A 248 10.09 13.30 6.97
N ILE A 249 9.78 13.92 8.12
CA ILE A 249 8.80 15.02 8.23
C ILE A 249 9.25 16.22 7.38
N THR A 250 10.53 16.60 7.46
CA THR A 250 11.08 17.70 6.68
C THR A 250 10.95 17.43 5.18
N SER A 251 11.22 16.19 4.74
CA SER A 251 11.05 15.82 3.32
C SER A 251 9.59 15.87 2.86
N LEU A 252 8.60 15.69 3.76
CA LEU A 252 7.18 15.87 3.42
C LEU A 252 6.82 17.36 3.27
N ILE A 253 7.34 18.20 4.14
CA ILE A 253 7.08 19.65 4.09
C ILE A 253 7.64 20.26 2.80
N PHE A 254 8.85 19.88 2.43
CA PHE A 254 9.55 20.36 1.24
C PHE A 254 9.43 19.43 0.03
N TYR A 255 8.40 18.56 0.01
CA TYR A 255 8.24 17.53 -1.02
C TYR A 255 8.26 18.12 -2.43
N SER A 256 7.48 19.15 -2.68
CA SER A 256 7.40 19.79 -4.00
C SER A 256 8.73 20.44 -4.40
N ASP A 257 9.46 21.03 -3.45
CA ASP A 257 10.73 21.67 -3.73
C ASP A 257 11.84 20.64 -4.07
N ILE A 258 11.79 19.49 -3.39
CA ILE A 258 12.79 18.43 -3.57
C ILE A 258 12.50 17.62 -4.84
N PHE A 259 11.27 17.18 -5.06
CA PHE A 259 10.93 16.19 -6.09
C PHE A 259 10.18 16.74 -7.31
N SER A 260 10.08 18.07 -7.47
CA SER A 260 9.61 18.69 -8.71
C SER A 260 10.61 18.57 -9.87
N ASN A 261 11.88 18.37 -9.54
CA ASN A 261 12.96 18.26 -10.53
C ASN A 261 13.01 16.83 -11.10
N SER A 262 13.09 16.72 -12.44
CA SER A 262 13.16 15.44 -13.16
C SER A 262 14.32 14.54 -12.73
N TYR A 263 15.43 15.09 -12.26
CA TYR A 263 16.56 14.30 -11.75
C TYR A 263 16.29 13.72 -10.36
N LEU A 264 15.66 14.49 -9.47
CA LEU A 264 15.41 14.08 -8.09
C LEU A 264 14.21 13.14 -7.95
N VAL A 265 13.19 13.28 -8.79
CA VAL A 265 12.04 12.38 -8.82
C VAL A 265 12.42 10.92 -9.08
N VAL A 266 13.56 10.69 -9.76
CA VAL A 266 14.10 9.33 -9.97
C VAL A 266 14.36 8.62 -8.66
N PHE A 267 14.91 9.33 -7.68
CA PHE A 267 15.33 8.78 -6.39
C PHE A 267 14.23 8.78 -5.34
N GLU A 268 13.10 9.44 -5.58
CA GLU A 268 11.99 9.61 -4.66
C GLU A 268 11.57 8.31 -3.95
N ARG A 269 11.22 7.29 -4.71
CA ARG A 269 10.77 5.99 -4.15
C ARG A 269 11.86 5.29 -3.36
N VAL A 270 13.09 5.32 -3.84
CA VAL A 270 14.24 4.72 -3.13
C VAL A 270 14.50 5.47 -1.83
N PHE A 271 14.44 6.80 -1.85
CA PHE A 271 14.63 7.63 -0.66
C PHE A 271 13.60 7.28 0.43
N TYR A 272 12.30 7.30 0.10
CA TYR A 272 11.27 6.94 1.07
C TYR A 272 11.33 5.47 1.47
N SER A 273 11.67 4.57 0.56
CA SER A 273 11.83 3.14 0.89
C SER A 273 12.96 2.89 1.88
N LEU A 274 14.05 3.65 1.83
CA LEU A 274 15.14 3.54 2.81
C LEU A 274 14.67 4.00 4.20
N ILE A 275 13.92 5.09 4.28
CA ILE A 275 13.30 5.55 5.54
C ILE A 275 12.33 4.50 6.08
N PHE A 276 11.46 3.96 5.24
CA PHE A 276 10.51 2.92 5.63
C PHE A 276 11.21 1.62 6.04
N GLY A 277 12.29 1.29 5.37
CA GLY A 277 13.15 0.16 5.74
C GLY A 277 13.77 0.33 7.12
N TYR A 278 14.25 1.54 7.43
CA TYR A 278 14.70 1.89 8.77
C TYR A 278 13.57 1.70 9.80
N ILE A 279 12.38 2.26 9.55
CA ILE A 279 11.22 2.14 10.45
C ILE A 279 10.84 0.66 10.67
N ILE A 280 10.91 -0.17 9.63
CA ILE A 280 10.65 -1.61 9.75
C ILE A 280 11.69 -2.28 10.65
N ILE A 281 12.99 -2.02 10.48
CA ILE A 281 14.06 -2.56 11.34
C ILE A 281 13.84 -2.10 12.78
N GLU A 282 13.64 -0.82 12.98
CA GLU A 282 13.42 -0.22 14.29
C GLU A 282 12.24 -0.88 15.01
N GLN A 283 11.07 -0.89 14.38
CA GLN A 283 9.84 -1.39 15.00
C GLN A 283 9.81 -2.93 15.13
N ALA A 284 10.54 -3.66 14.30
CA ALA A 284 10.60 -5.11 14.37
C ALA A 284 11.64 -5.65 15.38
N PHE A 285 12.73 -4.92 15.58
CA PHE A 285 13.90 -5.49 16.27
C PHE A 285 14.46 -4.61 17.38
N ASN A 286 14.30 -3.28 17.36
CA ASN A 286 14.85 -2.41 18.38
C ASN A 286 13.90 -2.35 19.60
N GLN A 287 14.35 -2.98 20.70
CA GLN A 287 13.59 -3.01 21.95
C GLN A 287 13.88 -1.80 22.87
N THR A 288 14.93 -1.05 22.57
CA THR A 288 15.42 0.04 23.45
C THR A 288 14.74 1.37 23.20
N ILE A 289 14.09 1.56 22.04
CA ILE A 289 13.41 2.79 21.72
C ILE A 289 12.12 2.99 22.54
N LYS A 290 11.87 4.24 22.91
CA LYS A 290 10.67 4.63 23.66
C LYS A 290 9.40 4.58 22.82
N ILE A 291 9.51 4.89 21.51
CA ILE A 291 8.38 4.96 20.57
C ILE A 291 8.15 3.60 19.92
N GLN A 292 7.29 2.80 20.51
CA GLN A 292 6.85 1.52 19.96
C GLN A 292 5.37 1.62 19.59
N PHE A 293 5.06 1.70 18.31
CA PHE A 293 3.69 1.91 17.83
C PHE A 293 2.74 0.77 18.23
N GLY A 294 3.24 -0.45 18.36
CA GLY A 294 2.46 -1.62 18.79
C GLY A 294 2.00 -1.62 20.25
N LYS A 295 2.44 -0.63 21.07
CA LYS A 295 1.87 -0.41 22.41
C LYS A 295 0.42 0.07 22.32
N SER A 296 0.05 0.79 21.26
CA SER A 296 -1.32 1.18 20.99
C SER A 296 -2.14 -0.02 20.53
N LYS A 297 -3.09 -0.45 21.37
CA LYS A 297 -4.04 -1.51 21.02
C LYS A 297 -4.90 -1.12 19.81
N TYR A 298 -5.26 0.15 19.71
CA TYR A 298 -6.09 0.69 18.64
C TYR A 298 -5.34 0.66 17.30
N LEU A 299 -4.12 1.19 17.23
CA LEU A 299 -3.31 1.12 16.00
C LEU A 299 -3.02 -0.33 15.58
N SER A 300 -2.73 -1.20 16.55
CA SER A 300 -2.52 -2.63 16.27
C SER A 300 -3.78 -3.30 15.72
N PHE A 301 -4.96 -2.91 16.21
CA PHE A 301 -6.24 -3.40 15.69
C PHE A 301 -6.48 -2.90 14.26
N LEU A 302 -6.37 -1.59 14.00
CA LEU A 302 -6.52 -1.03 12.65
C LEU A 302 -5.53 -1.67 11.67
N GLY A 303 -4.30 -1.91 12.10
CA GLY A 303 -3.30 -2.57 11.26
C GLY A 303 -3.63 -4.02 10.90
N LYS A 304 -4.33 -4.76 11.78
CA LYS A 304 -4.81 -6.12 11.45
C LYS A 304 -5.86 -6.10 10.34
N ILE A 305 -6.75 -5.10 10.35
CA ILE A 305 -7.82 -4.95 9.36
C ILE A 305 -7.42 -4.00 8.21
N SER A 306 -6.15 -3.58 8.13
CA SER A 306 -5.68 -2.55 7.18
C SER A 306 -5.94 -2.91 5.71
N TYR A 307 -5.97 -4.19 5.37
CA TYR A 307 -6.31 -4.64 4.02
C TYR A 307 -7.78 -4.35 3.68
N GLY A 308 -8.71 -4.67 4.60
CA GLY A 308 -10.11 -4.28 4.47
C GLY A 308 -10.29 -2.76 4.43
N LEU A 309 -9.61 -2.02 5.32
CA LEU A 309 -9.63 -0.55 5.30
C LEU A 309 -9.22 0.00 3.93
N TYR A 310 -8.14 -0.54 3.35
CA TYR A 310 -7.66 -0.15 2.02
C TYR A 310 -8.67 -0.48 0.92
N CYS A 311 -9.29 -1.65 0.97
CA CYS A 311 -10.24 -2.09 -0.06
C CYS A 311 -11.59 -1.38 0.03
N TYR A 312 -12.10 -1.09 1.23
CA TYR A 312 -13.45 -0.56 1.42
C TYR A 312 -13.53 0.97 1.45
N HIS A 313 -12.43 1.72 1.75
CA HIS A 313 -12.52 3.18 1.86
C HIS A 313 -13.04 3.84 0.58
N GLY A 314 -12.60 3.38 -0.59
CA GLY A 314 -13.04 3.91 -1.87
C GLY A 314 -14.53 3.68 -2.13
N ILE A 315 -15.07 2.53 -1.69
CA ILE A 315 -16.50 2.22 -1.79
C ILE A 315 -17.29 3.20 -0.92
N VAL A 316 -16.87 3.39 0.34
CA VAL A 316 -17.54 4.29 1.27
C VAL A 316 -17.51 5.74 0.76
N ILE A 317 -16.38 6.19 0.21
CA ILE A 317 -16.25 7.52 -0.41
C ILE A 317 -17.23 7.65 -1.57
N THR A 318 -17.29 6.66 -2.47
CA THR A 318 -18.19 6.69 -3.63
C THR A 318 -19.65 6.79 -3.20
N PHE A 319 -20.08 6.01 -2.20
CA PHE A 319 -21.46 6.09 -1.70
C PHE A 319 -21.75 7.40 -0.97
N LEU A 320 -20.79 7.97 -0.25
CA LEU A 320 -20.96 9.28 0.37
C LEU A 320 -21.18 10.38 -0.69
N VAL A 321 -20.28 10.45 -1.68
CA VAL A 321 -20.37 11.46 -2.75
C VAL A 321 -21.68 11.30 -3.53
N TYR A 322 -22.07 10.07 -3.88
CA TYR A 322 -23.32 9.80 -4.55
C TYR A 322 -24.53 10.24 -3.70
N GLY A 323 -24.51 9.95 -2.40
CA GLY A 323 -25.57 10.39 -1.48
C GLY A 323 -25.66 11.88 -1.32
N LEU A 324 -24.54 12.60 -1.23
CA LEU A 324 -24.53 14.06 -1.18
C LEU A 324 -25.17 14.67 -2.43
N ASN A 325 -24.86 14.16 -3.60
CA ASN A 325 -25.42 14.60 -4.88
C ASN A 325 -26.92 14.27 -5.00
N LEU A 326 -27.30 13.03 -4.63
CA LEU A 326 -28.70 12.56 -4.73
C LEU A 326 -29.65 13.39 -3.89
N PHE A 327 -29.24 13.74 -2.67
CA PHE A 327 -30.05 14.50 -1.73
C PHE A 327 -29.80 16.02 -1.82
N SER A 328 -29.00 16.49 -2.80
CA SER A 328 -28.66 17.90 -2.99
C SER A 328 -28.20 18.58 -1.70
N ILE A 329 -27.41 17.87 -0.90
CA ILE A 329 -26.91 18.36 0.39
C ILE A 329 -25.88 19.46 0.12
N SER A 330 -26.12 20.67 0.66
CA SER A 330 -25.17 21.76 0.55
C SER A 330 -23.87 21.43 1.32
N GLU A 331 -22.78 21.51 0.59
CA GLU A 331 -21.46 21.29 1.18
C GLU A 331 -20.90 22.59 1.77
N ASN A 332 -20.10 22.47 2.80
CA ASN A 332 -19.34 23.59 3.35
C ASN A 332 -17.94 23.11 3.77
N ILE A 333 -17.04 24.05 3.96
CA ILE A 333 -15.63 23.75 4.27
C ILE A 333 -15.46 22.89 5.51
N TYR A 334 -16.27 23.10 6.56
CA TYR A 334 -16.17 22.34 7.80
C TYR A 334 -16.68 20.90 7.64
N SER A 335 -17.79 20.70 6.93
CA SER A 335 -18.27 19.36 6.64
C SER A 335 -17.26 18.58 5.79
N THR A 336 -16.66 19.21 4.81
CA THR A 336 -15.68 18.58 3.91
C THR A 336 -14.38 18.22 4.62
N ILE A 337 -13.89 19.06 5.54
CA ILE A 337 -12.60 18.81 6.21
C ILE A 337 -12.75 17.93 7.44
N PHE A 338 -13.85 18.00 8.18
CA PHE A 338 -13.99 17.28 9.46
C PHE A 338 -15.05 16.19 9.41
N LEU A 339 -16.28 16.51 8.98
CA LEU A 339 -17.39 15.58 9.08
C LEU A 339 -17.25 14.41 8.10
N TYR A 340 -17.02 14.69 6.81
CA TYR A 340 -16.95 13.65 5.78
C TYR A 340 -15.78 12.68 6.00
N PRO A 341 -14.54 13.13 6.25
CA PRO A 341 -13.46 12.21 6.58
C PRO A 341 -13.75 11.37 7.83
N LEU A 342 -14.38 11.95 8.85
CA LEU A 342 -14.75 11.22 10.06
C LEU A 342 -15.79 10.13 9.78
N VAL A 343 -16.86 10.46 9.03
CA VAL A 343 -17.90 9.51 8.63
C VAL A 343 -17.31 8.40 7.77
N ILE A 344 -16.49 8.76 6.76
CA ILE A 344 -15.81 7.79 5.90
C ILE A 344 -14.94 6.86 6.74
N PHE A 345 -14.13 7.41 7.65
CA PHE A 345 -13.22 6.62 8.48
C PHE A 345 -13.96 5.65 9.40
N ILE A 346 -15.00 6.13 10.10
CA ILE A 346 -15.80 5.31 11.03
C ILE A 346 -16.51 4.19 10.25
N THR A 347 -17.20 4.55 9.15
CA THR A 347 -17.95 3.58 8.34
C THR A 347 -17.02 2.54 7.73
N THR A 348 -15.89 2.97 7.16
CA THR A 348 -14.87 2.05 6.61
C THR A 348 -14.31 1.12 7.69
N THR A 349 -14.07 1.63 8.90
CA THR A 349 -13.57 0.84 10.03
C THR A 349 -14.58 -0.21 10.46
N ILE A 350 -15.86 0.15 10.54
CA ILE A 350 -16.95 -0.77 10.90
C ILE A 350 -17.07 -1.89 9.85
N ILE A 351 -17.14 -1.53 8.56
CA ILE A 351 -17.24 -2.49 7.46
C ILE A 351 -16.03 -3.43 7.47
N SER A 352 -14.81 -2.87 7.59
CA SER A 352 -13.56 -3.66 7.59
C SER A 352 -13.48 -4.60 8.79
N LYS A 353 -13.96 -4.18 9.98
CA LYS A 353 -14.02 -5.04 11.16
C LYS A 353 -14.93 -6.24 10.92
N TYR A 354 -16.16 -6.01 10.47
CA TYR A 354 -17.12 -7.08 10.23
C TYR A 354 -16.66 -7.98 9.07
N SER A 355 -16.12 -7.42 8.00
CA SER A 355 -15.50 -8.20 6.92
C SER A 355 -14.40 -9.10 7.45
N TYR A 356 -13.51 -8.57 8.28
CA TYR A 356 -12.42 -9.35 8.87
C TYR A 356 -12.94 -10.50 9.75
N GLU A 357 -13.92 -10.23 10.62
CA GLU A 357 -14.44 -11.20 11.58
C GLU A 357 -15.27 -12.32 10.91
N TYR A 358 -16.12 -11.99 9.93
CA TYR A 358 -17.08 -12.93 9.35
C TYR A 358 -16.66 -13.48 7.99
N PHE A 359 -16.03 -12.68 7.13
CA PHE A 359 -15.67 -13.08 5.78
C PHE A 359 -14.21 -13.52 5.66
N GLU A 360 -13.26 -12.62 5.94
CA GLU A 360 -11.84 -12.92 5.77
C GLU A 360 -11.36 -14.04 6.69
N SER A 361 -11.82 -14.05 7.94
CA SER A 361 -11.41 -15.05 8.94
C SER A 361 -11.65 -16.50 8.47
N TRP A 362 -12.66 -16.73 7.65
CA TRP A 362 -12.94 -18.06 7.09
C TRP A 362 -11.80 -18.51 6.14
N PHE A 363 -11.36 -17.63 5.25
CA PHE A 363 -10.23 -17.91 4.37
C PHE A 363 -8.91 -17.99 5.14
N LEU A 364 -8.71 -17.11 6.12
CA LEU A 364 -7.51 -17.09 6.95
C LEU A 364 -7.39 -18.36 7.83
N ARG A 365 -8.49 -18.96 8.26
CA ARG A 365 -8.45 -20.27 8.94
C ARG A 365 -8.02 -21.38 8.00
N LYS A 366 -8.48 -21.39 6.74
CA LYS A 366 -8.02 -22.36 5.73
C LYS A 366 -6.53 -22.22 5.42
N LYS A 367 -5.98 -21.00 5.46
CA LYS A 367 -4.57 -20.71 5.27
C LYS A 367 -3.66 -21.50 6.23
N LYS A 368 -4.13 -21.82 7.46
CA LYS A 368 -3.33 -22.57 8.44
C LYS A 368 -2.97 -23.99 7.97
N LYS A 369 -3.73 -24.57 7.05
CA LYS A 369 -3.43 -25.90 6.48
C LYS A 369 -2.19 -25.95 5.57
N PHE A 370 -1.69 -24.79 5.18
CA PHE A 370 -0.57 -24.67 4.25
C PHE A 370 0.73 -24.16 4.91
N TYR A 371 0.82 -24.29 6.22
CA TYR A 371 2.03 -23.98 6.97
C TYR A 371 2.92 -25.20 7.25
#